data_3818fe085b5d21bdfd7697f4cc233a5b
#
_entry.id   3818fe085b5d21bdfd7697f4cc233a5b
#
_cell.length_a   1.000
_cell.length_b   1.000
_cell.length_c   1.000
_cell.angle_alpha   90.00
_cell.angle_beta   90.00
_cell.angle_gamma   90.00
#
_symmetry.space_group_name_H-M   'P 1'
#
loop_
_entity.id
_entity.type
_entity.pdbx_description
1 polymer ?
#
loop_
_entity_poly.entity_id
_entity_poly.type
_entity_poly.pdbx_seq_one_letter_code
_entity_poly.pdbx_strand_id
1 'polypeptide(L)'
;MIIDTSKYDLESYGINIKDAKTVAGKNEIRTFCPHCHANRKVQHQKEHELWVSLDTGNCVCHNCGVKWRMDTREFQERKAKLEKKASVLAKKPTIYKRPVTPASFDVPKDEKIIKYLTETRGWPLEVIAKMKVTEANVVIPQVNAMRHCIVFNYLHNGILINRKYRDSEKHFMMEKGAELIPYNIDSALARDYVIVTEGEPDAISMVVAGYDSVVSVPSGANSNTSWIDRFYDLYFADKKRVYIATDMDAPGMKAAEELTRRFGPEVCYRVMFSDDCKDANDELVKFGAESLRKRVEEAKPMPLKDVKTMDDLGDMLDMLYEKGPKPGAITGWENLDKVVKFQTGQLAIVTGRTNDGKSEWVDELTLRLALRQQWKIGYWTPENTLLDHNRKLIEKLTGRSFIRRGSTQGVQPDQYAISKQWIGDNVSWIDLPFDQLSLDNILSRARTLVRKYGIHLLVLDPFNFIEKENNAQLSENAWDSHVIGAIRSFAIENDVMVILVAHPRKVEMQVDGRRRRITIEDISGTADFGNKADYCFCVDRDDEHKVVTVSVDKVRNKLLGTRGQAFFVYQMASGRYVPCEIDDNRNPRNTDFLKYGGMWIDIPELF
;
A
#
# COMPACT_ATOMS: atom_id res chain seq x y z
N MET A 1 -7.08 -44.79 34.34
CA MET A 1 -6.99 -43.31 34.33
C MET A 1 -7.98 -42.84 33.29
N ILE A 2 -8.95 -42.02 33.69
CA ILE A 2 -9.93 -41.47 32.76
C ILE A 2 -9.19 -40.41 31.95
N ILE A 3 -9.15 -40.58 30.64
CA ILE A 3 -8.47 -39.63 29.73
C ILE A 3 -9.34 -38.37 29.66
N ASP A 4 -8.75 -37.25 29.95
CA ASP A 4 -9.43 -35.96 29.82
C ASP A 4 -9.30 -35.42 28.38
N THR A 5 -10.40 -35.53 27.65
CA THR A 5 -10.51 -34.99 26.25
C THR A 5 -11.23 -33.66 26.20
N SER A 6 -11.63 -33.09 27.36
CA SER A 6 -12.45 -31.86 27.41
C SER A 6 -11.73 -30.65 26.77
N LYS A 7 -10.39 -30.65 26.78
CA LYS A 7 -9.55 -29.54 26.31
C LYS A 7 -9.56 -29.36 24.79
N TYR A 8 -9.78 -30.44 24.02
CA TYR A 8 -9.71 -30.42 22.56
C TYR A 8 -10.98 -30.98 21.93
N ASP A 9 -11.36 -30.45 20.77
CA ASP A 9 -12.40 -31.01 19.91
C ASP A 9 -11.76 -31.96 18.89
N LEU A 10 -11.60 -33.21 19.28
CA LEU A 10 -10.92 -34.23 18.48
C LEU A 10 -11.66 -34.52 17.17
N GLU A 11 -12.98 -34.47 17.16
CA GLU A 11 -13.79 -34.74 15.97
C GLU A 11 -13.56 -33.68 14.87
N SER A 12 -13.38 -32.42 15.24
CA SER A 12 -13.08 -31.34 14.28
C SER A 12 -11.76 -31.54 13.54
N TYR A 13 -10.85 -32.35 14.11
CA TYR A 13 -9.58 -32.73 13.48
C TYR A 13 -9.64 -34.11 12.81
N GLY A 14 -10.83 -34.71 12.68
CA GLY A 14 -11.02 -36.03 12.08
C GLY A 14 -10.52 -37.18 12.95
N ILE A 15 -10.36 -36.95 14.27
CA ILE A 15 -9.88 -37.96 15.24
C ILE A 15 -11.08 -38.55 15.97
N ASN A 16 -11.38 -39.83 15.69
CA ASN A 16 -12.46 -40.53 16.36
C ASN A 16 -11.94 -41.18 17.65
N ILE A 17 -12.46 -40.76 18.80
CA ILE A 17 -12.05 -41.25 20.11
C ILE A 17 -12.45 -42.73 20.35
N LYS A 18 -13.51 -43.21 19.69
CA LYS A 18 -13.97 -44.60 19.83
C LYS A 18 -12.96 -45.59 19.29
N ASP A 19 -12.12 -45.17 18.35
CA ASP A 19 -11.09 -45.95 17.72
C ASP A 19 -9.71 -45.75 18.38
N ALA A 20 -9.65 -44.94 19.45
CA ALA A 20 -8.39 -44.58 20.08
C ALA A 20 -7.98 -45.58 21.19
N LYS A 21 -6.68 -45.89 21.23
CA LYS A 21 -6.05 -46.65 22.31
C LYS A 21 -5.31 -45.70 23.24
N THR A 22 -5.49 -45.91 24.54
CA THR A 22 -4.81 -45.14 25.58
C THR A 22 -3.37 -45.58 25.76
N VAL A 23 -2.46 -44.66 26.07
CA VAL A 23 -1.08 -44.98 26.43
C VAL A 23 -0.94 -45.01 27.94
N ALA A 24 -0.49 -46.16 28.48
CA ALA A 24 -0.39 -46.36 29.93
C ALA A 24 0.55 -45.32 30.57
N GLY A 25 0.07 -44.65 31.64
CA GLY A 25 0.84 -43.67 32.42
C GLY A 25 1.00 -42.30 31.78
N LYS A 26 0.37 -42.02 30.62
CA LYS A 26 0.43 -40.74 29.92
C LYS A 26 -0.97 -40.27 29.49
N ASN A 27 -1.17 -38.96 29.40
CA ASN A 27 -2.37 -38.40 28.82
C ASN A 27 -2.25 -38.31 27.29
N GLU A 28 -2.04 -39.46 26.66
CA GLU A 28 -1.83 -39.64 25.23
C GLU A 28 -2.72 -40.72 24.67
N ILE A 29 -3.14 -40.57 23.43
CA ILE A 29 -3.86 -41.60 22.68
C ILE A 29 -3.14 -41.95 21.38
N ARG A 30 -3.33 -43.19 20.94
CA ARG A 30 -2.98 -43.67 19.60
C ARG A 30 -4.24 -43.94 18.82
N THR A 31 -4.36 -43.41 17.62
CA THR A 31 -5.55 -43.56 16.80
C THR A 31 -5.18 -43.60 15.31
N PHE A 32 -6.18 -43.59 14.45
CA PHE A 32 -6.01 -43.55 13.01
C PHE A 32 -5.72 -42.14 12.52
N CYS A 33 -4.83 -42.00 11.56
CA CYS A 33 -4.47 -40.70 11.00
C CYS A 33 -5.49 -40.25 9.95
N PRO A 34 -6.12 -39.10 10.10
CA PRO A 34 -7.09 -38.61 9.14
C PRO A 34 -6.48 -38.33 7.76
N HIS A 35 -5.16 -38.10 7.66
CA HIS A 35 -4.49 -37.79 6.41
C HIS A 35 -4.09 -39.01 5.57
N CYS A 36 -3.78 -40.14 6.19
CA CYS A 36 -3.24 -41.27 5.43
C CYS A 36 -3.91 -42.63 5.69
N HIS A 37 -4.74 -42.77 6.72
CA HIS A 37 -5.31 -44.05 7.11
C HIS A 37 -6.14 -44.71 6.00
N ALA A 38 -7.01 -43.94 5.34
CA ALA A 38 -7.88 -44.45 4.28
C ALA A 38 -7.12 -44.98 3.04
N ASN A 39 -5.88 -44.52 2.83
CA ASN A 39 -5.07 -44.89 1.67
C ASN A 39 -4.04 -46.01 1.99
N ARG A 40 -4.11 -46.62 3.17
CA ARG A 40 -3.19 -47.69 3.56
C ARG A 40 -3.61 -49.04 2.99
N LYS A 41 -2.62 -49.93 2.78
CA LYS A 41 -2.89 -51.33 2.41
C LYS A 41 -3.75 -51.99 3.49
N VAL A 42 -4.70 -52.84 3.10
CA VAL A 42 -5.72 -53.46 3.96
C VAL A 42 -5.10 -54.14 5.19
N GLN A 43 -3.93 -54.77 5.04
CA GLN A 43 -3.20 -55.42 6.13
C GLN A 43 -2.73 -54.47 7.23
N HIS A 44 -2.57 -53.16 6.93
CA HIS A 44 -2.08 -52.14 7.86
C HIS A 44 -3.19 -51.21 8.35
N GLN A 45 -4.44 -51.39 7.95
CA GLN A 45 -5.57 -50.53 8.36
C GLN A 45 -6.00 -50.76 9.83
N LYS A 46 -5.47 -51.75 10.52
CA LYS A 46 -5.72 -51.96 11.96
C LYS A 46 -4.67 -51.33 12.87
N GLU A 47 -3.65 -50.70 12.32
CA GLU A 47 -2.56 -50.06 13.06
C GLU A 47 -2.93 -48.60 13.43
N HIS A 48 -2.69 -48.24 14.69
CA HIS A 48 -2.95 -46.88 15.22
C HIS A 48 -1.65 -46.08 15.11
N GLU A 49 -1.44 -45.44 13.99
CA GLU A 49 -0.22 -44.74 13.60
C GLU A 49 -0.13 -43.31 14.07
N LEU A 50 -1.25 -42.68 14.47
CA LEU A 50 -1.30 -41.31 14.95
C LEU A 50 -1.15 -41.27 16.48
N TRP A 51 -0.17 -40.54 16.94
CA TRP A 51 0.04 -40.22 18.34
C TRP A 51 -0.52 -38.82 18.61
N VAL A 52 -1.31 -38.70 19.67
CA VAL A 52 -1.95 -37.45 20.07
C VAL A 52 -1.69 -37.24 21.56
N SER A 53 -0.98 -36.16 21.89
CA SER A 53 -0.82 -35.68 23.26
C SER A 53 -1.97 -34.77 23.65
N LEU A 54 -2.75 -35.18 24.63
CA LEU A 54 -3.89 -34.41 25.15
C LEU A 54 -3.47 -33.30 26.11
N ASP A 55 -2.22 -33.28 26.57
CA ASP A 55 -1.67 -32.19 27.37
C ASP A 55 -1.27 -31.01 26.48
N THR A 56 -0.60 -31.29 25.37
CA THR A 56 -0.02 -30.28 24.50
C THR A 56 -0.79 -30.02 23.21
N GLY A 57 -1.69 -30.94 22.83
CA GLY A 57 -2.40 -30.93 21.55
C GLY A 57 -1.57 -31.38 20.36
N ASN A 58 -0.32 -31.81 20.56
CA ASN A 58 0.54 -32.24 19.48
C ASN A 58 0.09 -33.59 18.90
N CYS A 59 0.03 -33.66 17.58
CA CYS A 59 -0.29 -34.84 16.81
C CYS A 59 0.88 -35.22 15.91
N VAL A 60 1.28 -36.49 15.90
CA VAL A 60 2.39 -37.00 15.08
C VAL A 60 1.97 -38.33 14.44
N CYS A 61 1.92 -38.39 13.13
CA CYS A 61 1.69 -39.65 12.42
C CYS A 61 3.02 -40.30 12.06
N HIS A 62 3.22 -41.53 12.54
CA HIS A 62 4.44 -42.30 12.29
C HIS A 62 4.46 -42.97 10.90
N ASN A 63 3.34 -42.97 10.17
CA ASN A 63 3.27 -43.50 8.81
C ASN A 63 3.55 -42.47 7.73
N CYS A 64 2.82 -41.32 7.74
CA CYS A 64 3.01 -40.29 6.72
C CYS A 64 3.90 -39.12 7.18
N GLY A 65 4.40 -39.17 8.43
CA GLY A 65 5.31 -38.15 8.97
C GLY A 65 4.66 -36.78 9.29
N VAL A 66 3.37 -36.63 9.01
CA VAL A 66 2.68 -35.37 9.24
C VAL A 66 2.64 -35.03 10.74
N LYS A 67 2.91 -33.77 11.07
CA LYS A 67 2.88 -33.25 12.44
C LYS A 67 2.02 -31.99 12.47
N TRP A 68 1.12 -31.87 13.45
CA TRP A 68 0.34 -30.66 13.67
C TRP A 68 0.00 -30.51 15.17
N ARG A 69 -0.55 -29.37 15.53
CA ARG A 69 -1.04 -29.11 16.89
C ARG A 69 -2.50 -28.70 16.83
N MET A 70 -3.30 -29.31 17.70
CA MET A 70 -4.71 -28.97 17.84
C MET A 70 -4.88 -27.69 18.66
N ASP A 71 -5.82 -26.85 18.27
CA ASP A 71 -6.28 -25.73 19.08
C ASP A 71 -7.20 -26.21 20.19
N THR A 72 -7.12 -25.59 21.36
CA THR A 72 -8.06 -25.90 22.46
C THR A 72 -9.47 -25.46 22.10
N ARG A 73 -10.49 -26.11 22.67
CA ARG A 73 -11.91 -25.70 22.48
C ARG A 73 -12.12 -24.23 22.83
N GLU A 74 -11.55 -23.76 23.93
CA GLU A 74 -11.61 -22.36 24.34
C GLU A 74 -11.04 -21.42 23.25
N PHE A 75 -9.93 -21.82 22.63
CA PHE A 75 -9.34 -21.04 21.54
C PHE A 75 -10.21 -21.06 20.28
N GLN A 76 -10.77 -22.21 19.89
CA GLN A 76 -11.67 -22.34 18.75
C GLN A 76 -12.97 -21.52 18.94
N GLU A 77 -13.59 -21.60 20.11
CA GLU A 77 -14.78 -20.80 20.44
C GLU A 77 -14.48 -19.30 20.40
N ARG A 78 -13.30 -18.92 20.90
CA ARG A 78 -12.84 -17.53 20.89
C ARG A 78 -12.58 -17.05 19.47
N LYS A 79 -11.96 -17.88 18.63
CA LYS A 79 -11.73 -17.62 17.21
C LYS A 79 -13.06 -17.45 16.47
N ALA A 80 -14.03 -18.33 16.68
CA ALA A 80 -15.37 -18.23 16.08
C ALA A 80 -16.11 -16.95 16.52
N LYS A 81 -16.00 -16.57 17.81
CA LYS A 81 -16.56 -15.31 18.31
C LYS A 81 -15.86 -14.09 17.71
N LEU A 82 -14.53 -14.13 17.52
CA LEU A 82 -13.73 -13.10 16.87
C LEU A 82 -14.13 -12.95 15.41
N GLU A 83 -14.24 -14.07 14.68
CA GLU A 83 -14.65 -14.08 13.28
C GLU A 83 -16.08 -13.54 13.10
N LYS A 84 -16.99 -13.90 14.00
CA LYS A 84 -18.37 -13.37 14.01
C LYS A 84 -18.41 -11.87 14.32
N LYS A 85 -17.61 -11.39 15.25
CA LYS A 85 -17.49 -9.95 15.58
C LYS A 85 -16.76 -9.18 14.47
N ALA A 86 -15.71 -9.75 13.89
CA ALA A 86 -15.02 -9.19 12.73
C ALA A 86 -15.94 -9.09 11.51
N SER A 87 -16.83 -10.08 11.29
CA SER A 87 -17.83 -10.01 10.22
C SER A 87 -18.90 -8.94 10.45
N VAL A 88 -19.16 -8.58 11.70
CA VAL A 88 -20.09 -7.49 12.09
C VAL A 88 -19.42 -6.12 12.00
N LEU A 89 -18.12 -6.03 12.32
CA LEU A 89 -17.32 -4.79 12.30
C LEU A 89 -16.59 -4.57 10.96
N ALA A 90 -16.38 -5.63 10.16
CA ALA A 90 -15.97 -5.47 8.78
C ALA A 90 -16.96 -4.50 8.13
N LYS A 91 -16.47 -3.41 7.56
CA LYS A 91 -17.30 -2.55 6.71
C LYS A 91 -18.09 -3.51 5.84
N LYS A 92 -19.41 -3.58 6.03
CA LYS A 92 -20.29 -4.27 5.09
C LYS A 92 -19.80 -3.86 3.72
N PRO A 93 -19.61 -4.77 2.75
CA PRO A 93 -19.25 -4.37 1.41
C PRO A 93 -20.16 -3.20 1.07
N THR A 94 -19.56 -2.05 0.70
CA THR A 94 -20.34 -0.83 0.50
C THR A 94 -21.37 -1.15 -0.56
N ILE A 95 -22.62 -1.35 -0.15
CA ILE A 95 -23.71 -1.63 -1.08
C ILE A 95 -24.05 -0.29 -1.71
N TYR A 96 -23.48 -0.05 -2.89
CA TYR A 96 -23.79 1.14 -3.65
C TYR A 96 -25.24 1.09 -4.14
N LYS A 97 -25.93 2.21 -3.99
CA LYS A 97 -27.24 2.41 -4.61
C LYS A 97 -27.02 2.66 -6.09
N ARG A 98 -27.60 1.86 -6.93
CA ARG A 98 -27.55 2.07 -8.38
C ARG A 98 -28.78 2.85 -8.82
N PRO A 99 -28.63 3.96 -9.56
CA PRO A 99 -29.74 4.61 -10.24
C PRO A 99 -30.39 3.63 -11.22
N VAL A 100 -31.69 3.77 -11.41
CA VAL A 100 -32.37 2.96 -12.44
C VAL A 100 -31.89 3.43 -13.82
N THR A 101 -31.40 2.50 -14.63
CA THR A 101 -31.01 2.79 -16.02
C THR A 101 -32.27 3.06 -16.83
N PRO A 102 -32.43 4.24 -17.43
CA PRO A 102 -33.60 4.54 -18.26
C PRO A 102 -33.55 3.75 -19.58
N ALA A 103 -34.70 3.60 -20.22
CA ALA A 103 -34.78 2.95 -21.53
C ALA A 103 -34.04 3.74 -22.63
N SER A 104 -33.98 5.06 -22.51
CA SER A 104 -33.22 5.96 -23.38
C SER A 104 -32.58 7.10 -22.57
N PHE A 105 -31.53 7.68 -23.11
CA PHE A 105 -30.89 8.89 -22.60
C PHE A 105 -31.20 10.03 -23.59
N ASP A 106 -32.35 10.68 -23.39
CA ASP A 106 -32.77 11.77 -24.25
C ASP A 106 -31.87 13.00 -24.03
N VAL A 107 -31.50 13.66 -25.11
CA VAL A 107 -30.80 14.95 -25.03
C VAL A 107 -31.68 15.99 -24.29
N PRO A 108 -31.09 16.99 -23.64
CA PRO A 108 -31.84 18.06 -23.01
C PRO A 108 -32.83 18.70 -23.97
N LYS A 109 -34.03 19.10 -23.48
CA LYS A 109 -35.08 19.75 -24.24
C LYS A 109 -35.21 21.24 -23.88
N ASP A 110 -34.66 21.62 -22.72
CA ASP A 110 -34.65 23.02 -22.29
C ASP A 110 -33.75 23.85 -23.20
N GLU A 111 -34.32 24.87 -23.83
CA GLU A 111 -33.61 25.73 -24.79
C GLU A 111 -32.38 26.44 -24.18
N LYS A 112 -32.43 26.81 -22.89
CA LYS A 112 -31.30 27.45 -22.22
C LYS A 112 -30.15 26.48 -21.99
N ILE A 113 -30.48 25.24 -21.63
CA ILE A 113 -29.49 24.19 -21.47
C ILE A 113 -28.87 23.85 -22.83
N ILE A 114 -29.70 23.64 -23.87
CA ILE A 114 -29.21 23.38 -25.22
C ILE A 114 -28.29 24.49 -25.69
N LYS A 115 -28.73 25.75 -25.57
CA LYS A 115 -27.92 26.92 -25.95
C LYS A 115 -26.60 26.97 -25.20
N TYR A 116 -26.62 26.71 -23.89
CA TYR A 116 -25.39 26.66 -23.09
C TYR A 116 -24.43 25.55 -23.56
N LEU A 117 -24.95 24.36 -23.81
CA LEU A 117 -24.13 23.23 -24.24
C LEU A 117 -23.54 23.42 -25.65
N THR A 118 -24.36 23.98 -26.57
CA THR A 118 -23.95 24.14 -27.98
C THR A 118 -23.15 25.42 -28.24
N GLU A 119 -23.59 26.57 -27.69
CA GLU A 119 -22.93 27.85 -27.97
C GLU A 119 -21.81 28.18 -26.97
N THR A 120 -22.04 27.93 -25.66
CA THR A 120 -21.04 28.29 -24.64
C THR A 120 -19.98 27.19 -24.49
N ARG A 121 -20.37 25.91 -24.60
CA ARG A 121 -19.44 24.78 -24.47
C ARG A 121 -18.93 24.23 -25.82
N GLY A 122 -19.55 24.62 -26.92
CA GLY A 122 -19.16 24.22 -28.26
C GLY A 122 -19.44 22.73 -28.57
N TRP A 123 -20.41 22.09 -27.90
CA TRP A 123 -20.71 20.67 -28.10
C TRP A 123 -21.87 20.45 -29.09
N PRO A 124 -21.65 19.79 -30.21
CA PRO A 124 -22.72 19.41 -31.13
C PRO A 124 -23.76 18.47 -30.48
N LEU A 125 -25.02 18.58 -30.88
CA LEU A 125 -26.11 17.76 -30.33
C LEU A 125 -25.85 16.27 -30.46
N GLU A 126 -25.21 15.83 -31.52
CA GLU A 126 -24.81 14.44 -31.74
C GLU A 126 -23.80 13.94 -30.68
N VAL A 127 -22.85 14.81 -30.25
CA VAL A 127 -21.89 14.48 -29.19
C VAL A 127 -22.57 14.48 -27.84
N ILE A 128 -23.49 15.42 -27.58
CA ILE A 128 -24.30 15.46 -26.36
C ILE A 128 -25.09 14.14 -26.21
N ALA A 129 -25.72 13.68 -27.29
CA ALA A 129 -26.43 12.41 -27.34
C ALA A 129 -25.50 11.20 -27.13
N LYS A 130 -24.35 11.17 -27.82
CA LYS A 130 -23.33 10.13 -27.69
C LYS A 130 -22.80 10.01 -26.27
N MET A 131 -22.53 11.15 -25.63
CA MET A 131 -22.01 11.22 -24.26
C MET A 131 -23.10 11.10 -23.19
N LYS A 132 -24.36 10.89 -23.62
CA LYS A 132 -25.52 10.67 -22.74
C LYS A 132 -25.69 11.78 -21.71
N VAL A 133 -25.46 13.04 -22.13
CA VAL A 133 -25.76 14.21 -21.32
C VAL A 133 -27.26 14.46 -21.38
N THR A 134 -27.90 14.54 -20.23
CA THR A 134 -29.36 14.70 -20.09
C THR A 134 -29.68 15.89 -19.20
N GLU A 135 -30.93 16.08 -18.84
CA GLU A 135 -31.38 17.10 -17.89
C GLU A 135 -32.31 16.50 -16.84
N ALA A 136 -32.38 17.10 -15.67
CA ALA A 136 -33.32 16.72 -14.63
C ALA A 136 -33.58 17.85 -13.63
N ASN A 137 -34.77 17.85 -13.02
CA ASN A 137 -35.08 18.68 -11.86
C ASN A 137 -34.72 17.89 -10.58
N VAL A 138 -33.79 18.42 -9.78
CA VAL A 138 -33.33 17.80 -8.54
C VAL A 138 -33.18 18.83 -7.43
N VAL A 139 -33.29 18.40 -6.19
CA VAL A 139 -32.99 19.26 -5.04
C VAL A 139 -31.48 19.29 -4.85
N ILE A 140 -30.90 20.47 -4.98
CA ILE A 140 -29.47 20.69 -4.73
C ILE A 140 -29.25 21.02 -3.24
N PRO A 141 -28.57 20.19 -2.47
CA PRO A 141 -28.45 20.37 -1.02
C PRO A 141 -27.74 21.67 -0.60
N GLN A 142 -26.78 22.16 -1.40
CA GLN A 142 -26.03 23.38 -1.10
C GLN A 142 -26.92 24.61 -1.00
N VAL A 143 -28.00 24.63 -1.77
CA VAL A 143 -28.97 25.75 -1.79
C VAL A 143 -30.37 25.37 -1.29
N ASN A 144 -30.53 24.10 -0.89
CA ASN A 144 -31.79 23.53 -0.39
C ASN A 144 -33.01 23.86 -1.28
N ALA A 145 -32.83 23.82 -2.60
CA ALA A 145 -33.86 24.21 -3.57
C ALA A 145 -33.87 23.23 -4.75
N MET A 146 -35.08 23.08 -5.36
CA MET A 146 -35.23 22.38 -6.63
C MET A 146 -34.55 23.20 -7.74
N ARG A 147 -33.64 22.56 -8.47
CA ARG A 147 -32.90 23.16 -9.56
C ARG A 147 -33.04 22.30 -10.83
N HIS A 148 -33.12 22.99 -11.96
CA HIS A 148 -33.02 22.33 -13.27
C HIS A 148 -31.55 22.18 -13.62
N CYS A 149 -31.07 20.93 -13.78
CA CYS A 149 -29.67 20.61 -13.88
C CYS A 149 -29.34 19.87 -15.18
N ILE A 150 -28.14 20.13 -15.68
CA ILE A 150 -27.45 19.25 -16.63
C ILE A 150 -27.03 18.00 -15.86
N VAL A 151 -27.21 16.83 -16.49
CA VAL A 151 -26.90 15.53 -15.88
C VAL A 151 -25.84 14.82 -16.71
N PHE A 152 -24.70 14.53 -16.11
CA PHE A 152 -23.69 13.64 -16.67
C PHE A 152 -23.95 12.23 -16.15
N ASN A 153 -24.22 11.30 -17.07
CA ASN A 153 -24.56 9.92 -16.73
C ASN A 153 -23.29 9.03 -16.81
N TYR A 154 -22.94 8.40 -15.71
CA TYR A 154 -21.76 7.52 -15.58
C TYR A 154 -22.19 6.07 -15.81
N LEU A 155 -21.71 5.48 -16.88
CA LEU A 155 -22.04 4.12 -17.25
C LEU A 155 -20.82 3.21 -17.14
N HIS A 156 -21.09 1.94 -16.83
CA HIS A 156 -20.11 0.86 -16.85
C HIS A 156 -20.79 -0.39 -17.43
N ASN A 157 -20.24 -0.93 -18.51
CA ASN A 157 -20.85 -2.02 -19.29
C ASN A 157 -22.29 -1.68 -19.72
N GLY A 158 -22.51 -0.44 -20.14
CA GLY A 158 -23.82 0.05 -20.57
C GLY A 158 -24.85 0.26 -19.44
N ILE A 159 -24.51 -0.06 -18.19
CA ILE A 159 -25.37 0.10 -17.02
C ILE A 159 -25.08 1.44 -16.35
N LEU A 160 -26.13 2.18 -15.97
CA LEU A 160 -26.00 3.44 -15.24
C LEU A 160 -25.55 3.17 -13.80
N ILE A 161 -24.39 3.69 -13.42
CA ILE A 161 -23.79 3.51 -12.10
C ILE A 161 -23.96 4.74 -11.23
N ASN A 162 -23.82 5.94 -11.84
CA ASN A 162 -23.89 7.21 -11.10
C ASN A 162 -24.40 8.33 -11.99
N ARG A 163 -24.76 9.45 -11.37
CA ARG A 163 -25.10 10.69 -12.03
C ARG A 163 -24.45 11.86 -11.34
N LYS A 164 -23.94 12.81 -12.12
CA LYS A 164 -23.50 14.11 -11.62
C LYS A 164 -24.43 15.18 -12.17
N TYR A 165 -24.97 15.97 -11.27
CA TYR A 165 -25.89 17.05 -11.56
C TYR A 165 -25.14 18.37 -11.44
N ARG A 166 -25.42 19.31 -12.35
CA ARG A 166 -24.84 20.65 -12.35
C ARG A 166 -25.94 21.67 -12.68
N ASP A 167 -26.17 22.64 -11.78
CA ASP A 167 -27.09 23.74 -12.05
C ASP A 167 -26.41 24.92 -12.78
N SER A 168 -27.18 25.95 -13.09
CA SER A 168 -26.69 27.16 -13.77
C SER A 168 -25.72 27.99 -12.93
N GLU A 169 -25.75 27.86 -11.60
CA GLU A 169 -24.89 28.59 -10.64
C GLU A 169 -23.61 27.82 -10.31
N LYS A 170 -23.35 26.69 -10.99
CA LYS A 170 -22.19 25.82 -10.79
C LYS A 170 -22.20 25.03 -9.47
N HIS A 171 -23.37 24.77 -8.88
CA HIS A 171 -23.47 23.81 -7.81
C HIS A 171 -23.48 22.39 -8.40
N PHE A 172 -22.77 21.47 -7.72
CA PHE A 172 -22.61 20.09 -8.17
C PHE A 172 -23.13 19.12 -7.10
N MET A 173 -23.77 18.07 -7.56
CA MET A 173 -24.20 16.96 -6.72
C MET A 173 -23.99 15.64 -7.44
N MET A 174 -23.45 14.64 -6.74
CA MET A 174 -23.45 13.25 -7.21
C MET A 174 -24.66 12.51 -6.64
N GLU A 175 -25.08 11.45 -7.32
CA GLU A 175 -26.18 10.59 -6.84
C GLU A 175 -25.83 10.01 -5.47
N LYS A 176 -26.69 10.22 -4.47
CA LYS A 176 -26.39 9.85 -3.07
C LYS A 176 -26.26 8.33 -2.91
N GLY A 177 -25.09 7.90 -2.46
CA GLY A 177 -24.78 6.49 -2.21
C GLY A 177 -24.46 5.67 -3.45
N ALA A 178 -24.34 6.32 -4.62
CA ALA A 178 -23.88 5.68 -5.84
C ALA A 178 -22.34 5.52 -5.84
N GLU A 179 -21.87 4.55 -6.60
CA GLU A 179 -20.43 4.28 -6.74
C GLU A 179 -19.75 5.36 -7.57
N LEU A 180 -18.55 5.78 -7.15
CA LEU A 180 -17.72 6.69 -7.94
C LEU A 180 -16.90 5.89 -8.95
N ILE A 181 -17.14 6.13 -10.22
CA ILE A 181 -16.39 5.53 -11.34
C ILE A 181 -15.92 6.65 -12.29
N PRO A 182 -14.88 6.42 -13.12
CA PRO A 182 -14.51 7.37 -14.16
C PRO A 182 -15.69 7.61 -15.13
N TYR A 183 -15.87 8.87 -15.54
CA TYR A 183 -16.84 9.19 -16.56
C TYR A 183 -16.40 8.60 -17.90
N ASN A 184 -17.35 7.99 -18.62
CA ASN A 184 -17.14 7.36 -19.93
C ASN A 184 -16.10 6.22 -19.92
N ILE A 185 -15.98 5.48 -18.80
CA ILE A 185 -14.95 4.44 -18.62
C ILE A 185 -14.95 3.37 -19.73
N ASP A 186 -16.13 2.97 -20.22
CA ASP A 186 -16.26 1.94 -21.26
C ASP A 186 -15.51 2.32 -22.55
N SER A 187 -15.33 3.62 -22.83
CA SER A 187 -14.59 4.11 -23.99
C SER A 187 -13.12 3.73 -23.98
N ALA A 188 -12.56 3.53 -22.79
CA ALA A 188 -11.14 3.15 -22.66
C ALA A 188 -10.84 1.81 -23.35
N LEU A 189 -11.81 0.95 -23.58
CA LEU A 189 -11.62 -0.32 -24.33
C LEU A 189 -11.55 -0.14 -25.85
N ALA A 190 -11.90 1.04 -26.37
CA ALA A 190 -12.02 1.27 -27.82
C ALA A 190 -10.67 1.28 -28.57
N ARG A 191 -9.59 1.67 -27.90
CA ARG A 191 -8.26 1.90 -28.49
C ARG A 191 -7.13 1.39 -27.60
N ASP A 192 -5.95 1.27 -28.16
CA ASP A 192 -4.70 1.02 -27.43
C ASP A 192 -4.10 2.29 -26.80
N TYR A 193 -4.81 3.42 -26.89
CA TYR A 193 -4.56 4.64 -26.14
C TYR A 193 -5.77 5.03 -25.30
N VAL A 194 -5.59 5.95 -24.38
CA VAL A 194 -6.67 6.61 -23.65
C VAL A 194 -6.29 8.06 -23.33
N ILE A 195 -7.25 8.98 -23.40
CA ILE A 195 -7.09 10.35 -22.92
C ILE A 195 -7.77 10.44 -21.56
N VAL A 196 -7.05 10.91 -20.56
CA VAL A 196 -7.55 11.09 -19.18
C VAL A 196 -7.66 12.58 -18.91
N THR A 197 -8.88 13.07 -18.68
CA THR A 197 -9.17 14.48 -18.39
C THR A 197 -9.57 14.67 -16.93
N GLU A 198 -9.58 15.91 -16.46
CA GLU A 198 -9.97 16.24 -15.09
C GLU A 198 -11.49 16.26 -14.91
N GLY A 199 -12.21 16.81 -15.86
CA GLY A 199 -13.66 17.00 -15.80
C GLY A 199 -14.43 16.36 -16.96
N GLU A 200 -15.74 16.20 -16.76
CA GLU A 200 -16.66 15.71 -17.79
C GLU A 200 -16.71 16.65 -19.01
N PRO A 201 -16.67 18.00 -18.82
CA PRO A 201 -16.63 18.94 -19.94
C PRO A 201 -15.42 18.71 -20.84
N ASP A 202 -14.27 18.45 -20.26
CA ASP A 202 -13.02 18.22 -21.00
C ASP A 202 -13.06 16.92 -21.78
N ALA A 203 -13.60 15.84 -21.15
CA ALA A 203 -13.81 14.57 -21.84
C ALA A 203 -14.74 14.72 -23.05
N ILE A 204 -15.84 15.48 -22.89
CA ILE A 204 -16.77 15.73 -24.00
C ILE A 204 -16.09 16.56 -25.12
N SER A 205 -15.27 17.55 -24.74
CA SER A 205 -14.52 18.37 -25.69
C SER A 205 -13.51 17.56 -26.50
N MET A 206 -12.85 16.59 -25.87
CA MET A 206 -11.99 15.64 -26.58
C MET A 206 -12.76 14.75 -27.55
N VAL A 207 -14.00 14.37 -27.22
CA VAL A 207 -14.87 13.63 -28.15
C VAL A 207 -15.31 14.52 -29.32
N VAL A 208 -15.56 15.83 -29.10
CA VAL A 208 -15.80 16.80 -30.18
C VAL A 208 -14.59 16.91 -31.10
N ALA A 209 -13.38 16.86 -30.56
CA ALA A 209 -12.14 16.83 -31.33
C ALA A 209 -11.93 15.52 -32.13
N GLY A 210 -12.80 14.51 -31.95
CA GLY A 210 -12.79 13.27 -32.71
C GLY A 210 -12.13 12.08 -32.01
N TYR A 211 -11.81 12.19 -30.72
CA TYR A 211 -11.26 11.08 -29.95
C TYR A 211 -12.37 10.21 -29.37
N ASP A 212 -12.22 8.90 -29.45
CA ASP A 212 -13.23 7.92 -29.00
C ASP A 212 -12.83 7.15 -27.73
N SER A 213 -11.59 7.28 -27.28
CA SER A 213 -11.09 6.67 -26.04
C SER A 213 -10.71 7.76 -25.04
N VAL A 214 -11.72 8.27 -24.34
CA VAL A 214 -11.58 9.41 -23.42
C VAL A 214 -12.33 9.13 -22.13
N VAL A 215 -11.66 9.32 -21.00
CA VAL A 215 -12.25 9.19 -19.66
C VAL A 215 -11.97 10.45 -18.83
N SER A 216 -12.86 10.78 -17.92
CA SER A 216 -12.54 11.79 -16.92
C SER A 216 -12.40 11.17 -15.53
N VAL A 217 -11.49 11.72 -14.72
CA VAL A 217 -11.34 11.25 -13.34
C VAL A 217 -12.63 11.48 -12.54
N PRO A 218 -13.01 10.57 -11.61
CA PRO A 218 -14.16 10.81 -10.75
C PRO A 218 -13.86 11.94 -9.77
N SER A 219 -14.73 12.94 -9.70
CA SER A 219 -14.67 14.03 -8.71
C SER A 219 -13.54 15.08 -8.88
N GLY A 220 -12.95 15.24 -10.07
CA GLY A 220 -11.97 16.31 -10.37
C GLY A 220 -10.57 16.05 -9.80
N ALA A 221 -9.72 17.09 -9.79
CA ALA A 221 -8.29 17.03 -9.43
C ALA A 221 -8.00 16.75 -7.94
N ASN A 222 -8.75 15.86 -7.29
CA ASN A 222 -8.31 15.41 -5.99
C ASN A 222 -7.28 14.28 -6.14
N SER A 223 -6.32 14.21 -5.24
CA SER A 223 -5.23 13.22 -5.26
C SER A 223 -5.70 11.77 -4.99
N ASN A 224 -7.01 11.51 -4.93
CA ASN A 224 -7.54 10.17 -4.73
C ASN A 224 -7.62 9.41 -6.05
N THR A 225 -6.60 8.61 -6.34
CA THR A 225 -6.50 7.74 -7.51
C THR A 225 -6.93 6.30 -7.22
N SER A 226 -7.56 6.01 -6.09
CA SER A 226 -8.00 4.65 -5.70
C SER A 226 -8.98 4.01 -6.70
N TRP A 227 -9.69 4.81 -7.50
CA TRP A 227 -10.52 4.30 -8.58
C TRP A 227 -9.72 3.50 -9.63
N ILE A 228 -8.42 3.81 -9.81
CA ILE A 228 -7.54 3.08 -10.73
C ILE A 228 -7.39 1.62 -10.26
N ASP A 229 -7.34 1.36 -8.95
CA ASP A 229 -7.15 0.02 -8.37
C ASP A 229 -8.12 -1.00 -8.98
N ARG A 230 -9.37 -0.58 -9.18
CA ARG A 230 -10.43 -1.42 -9.73
C ARG A 230 -10.39 -1.56 -11.25
N PHE A 231 -10.02 -0.49 -11.95
CA PHE A 231 -10.13 -0.43 -13.41
C PHE A 231 -8.81 -0.69 -14.13
N TYR A 232 -7.69 -0.78 -13.41
CA TYR A 232 -6.36 -0.88 -14.00
C TYR A 232 -6.20 -2.09 -14.91
N ASP A 233 -6.46 -3.29 -14.41
CA ASP A 233 -6.15 -4.55 -15.11
C ASP A 233 -6.91 -4.68 -16.45
N LEU A 234 -8.16 -4.22 -16.50
CA LEU A 234 -9.01 -4.38 -17.70
C LEU A 234 -8.94 -3.19 -18.66
N TYR A 235 -8.80 -1.96 -18.12
CA TYR A 235 -8.98 -0.74 -18.92
C TYR A 235 -7.67 -0.03 -19.25
N PHE A 236 -6.61 -0.22 -18.45
CA PHE A 236 -5.41 0.60 -18.53
C PHE A 236 -4.10 -0.19 -18.68
N ALA A 237 -4.04 -1.46 -18.24
CA ALA A 237 -2.78 -2.22 -18.17
C ALA A 237 -2.07 -2.37 -19.53
N ASP A 238 -2.84 -2.54 -20.61
CA ASP A 238 -2.32 -2.80 -21.96
C ASP A 238 -2.27 -1.55 -22.84
N LYS A 239 -2.46 -0.34 -22.26
CA LYS A 239 -2.40 0.90 -23.04
C LYS A 239 -0.98 1.21 -23.48
N LYS A 240 -0.81 1.47 -24.78
CA LYS A 240 0.46 1.93 -25.34
C LYS A 240 0.69 3.42 -25.11
N ARG A 241 -0.40 4.20 -24.99
CA ARG A 241 -0.34 5.64 -24.72
C ARG A 241 -1.47 6.07 -23.79
N VAL A 242 -1.11 6.84 -22.79
CA VAL A 242 -2.04 7.52 -21.87
C VAL A 242 -1.79 9.01 -21.99
N TYR A 243 -2.69 9.72 -22.66
CA TYR A 243 -2.62 11.17 -22.76
C TYR A 243 -3.25 11.80 -21.51
N ILE A 244 -2.46 12.55 -20.77
CA ILE A 244 -2.89 13.23 -19.55
C ILE A 244 -3.24 14.66 -19.89
N ALA A 245 -4.53 14.96 -19.89
CA ALA A 245 -5.12 16.25 -20.27
C ALA A 245 -5.88 16.86 -19.07
N THR A 246 -5.18 17.02 -17.94
CA THR A 246 -5.69 17.73 -16.75
C THR A 246 -5.46 19.22 -16.90
N ASP A 247 -6.14 20.01 -16.05
CA ASP A 247 -6.05 21.47 -16.03
C ASP A 247 -4.60 21.96 -15.93
N MET A 248 -4.33 23.16 -16.42
CA MET A 248 -3.00 23.78 -16.39
C MET A 248 -2.69 24.48 -15.06
N ASP A 249 -3.56 24.37 -14.06
CA ASP A 249 -3.34 24.93 -12.73
C ASP A 249 -2.57 23.97 -11.79
N ALA A 250 -2.19 24.46 -10.61
CA ALA A 250 -1.40 23.68 -9.65
C ALA A 250 -2.08 22.35 -9.20
N PRO A 251 -3.40 22.29 -8.93
CA PRO A 251 -4.10 21.03 -8.69
C PRO A 251 -4.04 20.06 -9.87
N GLY A 252 -4.27 20.55 -11.10
CA GLY A 252 -4.22 19.73 -12.32
C GLY A 252 -2.83 19.21 -12.64
N MET A 253 -1.78 19.98 -12.37
CA MET A 253 -0.38 19.53 -12.48
C MET A 253 -0.08 18.39 -11.49
N LYS A 254 -0.53 18.54 -10.23
CA LYS A 254 -0.36 17.48 -9.22
C LYS A 254 -1.13 16.20 -9.59
N ALA A 255 -2.33 16.36 -10.15
CA ALA A 255 -3.10 15.22 -10.66
C ALA A 255 -2.38 14.52 -11.81
N ALA A 256 -1.75 15.28 -12.72
CA ALA A 256 -0.94 14.74 -13.81
C ALA A 256 0.26 13.92 -13.31
N GLU A 257 0.99 14.41 -12.31
CA GLU A 257 2.11 13.68 -11.68
C GLU A 257 1.64 12.35 -11.09
N GLU A 258 0.54 12.35 -10.33
CA GLU A 258 0.02 11.14 -9.70
C GLU A 258 -0.52 10.15 -10.73
N LEU A 259 -1.24 10.61 -11.77
CA LEU A 259 -1.69 9.75 -12.86
C LEU A 259 -0.49 9.13 -13.61
N THR A 260 0.56 9.92 -13.85
CA THR A 260 1.80 9.41 -14.47
C THR A 260 2.45 8.34 -13.62
N ARG A 261 2.53 8.54 -12.30
CA ARG A 261 3.04 7.54 -11.37
C ARG A 261 2.24 6.23 -11.42
N ARG A 262 0.91 6.35 -11.54
CA ARG A 262 -0.01 5.20 -11.54
C ARG A 262 -0.06 4.46 -12.89
N PHE A 263 -0.01 5.16 -14.00
CA PHE A 263 -0.02 4.52 -15.33
C PHE A 263 1.37 4.10 -15.82
N GLY A 264 2.41 4.73 -15.33
CA GLY A 264 3.80 4.56 -15.73
C GLY A 264 4.25 5.64 -16.70
N PRO A 265 5.39 6.32 -16.42
CA PRO A 265 5.87 7.44 -17.23
C PRO A 265 6.19 7.04 -18.68
N GLU A 266 6.50 5.76 -18.92
CA GLU A 266 6.85 5.21 -20.22
C GLU A 266 5.70 5.22 -21.24
N VAL A 267 4.45 5.26 -20.76
CA VAL A 267 3.26 5.30 -21.62
C VAL A 267 2.51 6.63 -21.54
N CYS A 268 2.94 7.54 -20.65
CA CYS A 268 2.24 8.80 -20.40
C CYS A 268 2.75 9.94 -21.27
N TYR A 269 1.81 10.73 -21.81
CA TYR A 269 2.06 11.92 -22.63
C TYR A 269 1.27 13.10 -22.06
N ARG A 270 1.93 14.22 -21.81
CA ARG A 270 1.27 15.44 -21.31
C ARG A 270 0.70 16.24 -22.48
N VAL A 271 -0.60 16.50 -22.42
CA VAL A 271 -1.27 17.44 -23.32
C VAL A 271 -1.13 18.84 -22.72
N MET A 272 -0.57 19.76 -23.50
CA MET A 272 -0.43 21.16 -23.12
C MET A 272 -1.41 21.98 -23.93
N PHE A 273 -2.23 22.80 -23.27
CA PHE A 273 -3.16 23.71 -23.91
C PHE A 273 -2.45 25.05 -24.25
N SER A 274 -3.10 25.90 -25.04
CA SER A 274 -2.59 27.24 -25.34
C SER A 274 -2.49 28.09 -24.07
N ASP A 275 -1.58 29.04 -24.02
CA ASP A 275 -1.29 29.88 -22.84
C ASP A 275 -2.55 30.56 -22.23
N ASP A 276 -3.51 30.89 -23.08
CA ASP A 276 -4.79 31.48 -22.65
C ASP A 276 -5.86 30.44 -22.29
N CYS A 277 -5.55 29.14 -22.29
CA CYS A 277 -6.49 28.06 -22.04
C CYS A 277 -6.12 27.27 -20.80
N LYS A 278 -7.07 27.16 -19.88
CA LYS A 278 -6.88 26.38 -18.67
C LYS A 278 -7.06 24.88 -18.90
N ASP A 279 -8.01 24.52 -19.74
CA ASP A 279 -8.49 23.15 -19.93
C ASP A 279 -8.87 22.87 -21.39
N ALA A 280 -9.28 21.62 -21.67
CA ALA A 280 -9.65 21.20 -23.01
C ALA A 280 -10.90 21.89 -23.56
N ASN A 281 -11.83 22.25 -22.69
CA ASN A 281 -13.03 22.96 -23.13
C ASN A 281 -12.70 24.41 -23.51
N ASP A 282 -11.83 25.09 -22.78
CA ASP A 282 -11.35 26.42 -23.13
C ASP A 282 -10.66 26.41 -24.51
N GLU A 283 -9.80 25.42 -24.77
CA GLU A 283 -9.13 25.25 -26.07
C GLU A 283 -10.14 25.05 -27.21
N LEU A 284 -11.14 24.16 -26.97
CA LEU A 284 -12.20 23.90 -27.95
C LEU A 284 -13.01 25.18 -28.29
N VAL A 285 -13.41 25.91 -27.26
CA VAL A 285 -14.27 27.10 -27.43
C VAL A 285 -13.53 28.26 -28.11
N LYS A 286 -12.27 28.49 -27.73
CA LYS A 286 -11.47 29.60 -28.26
C LYS A 286 -10.88 29.31 -29.64
N PHE A 287 -10.41 28.12 -29.88
CA PHE A 287 -9.59 27.79 -31.06
C PHE A 287 -10.16 26.65 -31.91
N GLY A 288 -11.25 26.02 -31.48
CA GLY A 288 -11.94 24.97 -32.22
C GLY A 288 -11.38 23.56 -32.07
N ALA A 289 -12.10 22.59 -32.61
CA ALA A 289 -11.80 21.16 -32.49
C ALA A 289 -10.44 20.76 -33.12
N GLU A 290 -10.04 21.44 -34.20
CA GLU A 290 -8.77 21.18 -34.87
C GLU A 290 -7.56 21.57 -34.01
N SER A 291 -7.65 22.73 -33.32
CA SER A 291 -6.63 23.14 -32.36
C SER A 291 -6.48 22.12 -31.24
N LEU A 292 -7.60 21.73 -30.63
CA LEU A 292 -7.60 20.72 -29.55
C LEU A 292 -7.01 19.39 -30.03
N ARG A 293 -7.32 18.95 -31.27
CA ARG A 293 -6.70 17.76 -31.87
C ARG A 293 -5.19 17.90 -31.97
N LYS A 294 -4.72 19.04 -32.48
CA LYS A 294 -3.30 19.34 -32.59
C LYS A 294 -2.59 19.28 -31.24
N ARG A 295 -3.21 19.78 -30.14
CA ARG A 295 -2.63 19.67 -28.79
C ARG A 295 -2.38 18.24 -28.34
N VAL A 296 -3.30 17.34 -28.65
CA VAL A 296 -3.13 15.90 -28.34
C VAL A 296 -2.06 15.26 -29.22
N GLU A 297 -2.01 15.60 -30.51
CA GLU A 297 -1.01 15.09 -31.45
C GLU A 297 0.41 15.58 -31.10
N GLU A 298 0.53 16.82 -30.60
CA GLU A 298 1.79 17.43 -30.14
C GLU A 298 2.12 17.10 -28.69
N ALA A 299 1.32 16.26 -28.02
CA ALA A 299 1.54 15.89 -26.62
C ALA A 299 2.94 15.29 -26.46
N LYS A 300 3.68 15.84 -25.53
CA LYS A 300 5.06 15.41 -25.25
C LYS A 300 5.05 14.19 -24.33
N PRO A 301 5.90 13.19 -24.56
CA PRO A 301 6.17 12.18 -23.55
C PRO A 301 6.45 12.87 -22.22
N MET A 302 5.97 12.29 -21.14
CA MET A 302 6.40 12.77 -19.82
C MET A 302 7.93 12.79 -19.81
N PRO A 303 8.58 13.82 -19.20
CA PRO A 303 10.00 14.06 -19.37
C PRO A 303 10.82 12.79 -19.26
N LEU A 304 11.61 12.49 -20.29
CA LEU A 304 12.57 11.42 -20.25
C LEU A 304 13.53 11.69 -19.09
N LYS A 305 13.72 10.71 -18.23
CA LYS A 305 14.50 10.84 -16.99
C LYS A 305 15.97 11.16 -17.21
N ASP A 306 16.47 11.00 -18.43
CA ASP A 306 17.90 10.87 -18.68
C ASP A 306 18.59 12.17 -19.08
N VAL A 307 17.86 13.19 -19.60
CA VAL A 307 18.41 14.51 -19.95
C VAL A 307 17.39 15.58 -19.61
N LYS A 308 17.74 16.47 -18.68
CA LYS A 308 16.92 17.65 -18.34
C LYS A 308 17.70 18.92 -18.61
N THR A 309 17.04 19.85 -19.26
CA THR A 309 17.54 21.22 -19.46
C THR A 309 17.06 22.13 -18.35
N MET A 310 17.57 23.37 -18.30
CA MET A 310 17.08 24.36 -17.35
C MET A 310 15.63 24.73 -17.63
N ASP A 311 15.19 24.67 -18.86
CA ASP A 311 13.79 24.92 -19.26
C ASP A 311 12.85 23.83 -18.70
N ASP A 312 13.32 22.58 -18.58
CA ASP A 312 12.56 21.50 -17.96
C ASP A 312 12.46 21.61 -16.43
N LEU A 313 13.33 22.40 -15.81
CA LEU A 313 13.46 22.54 -14.36
C LEU A 313 13.00 23.93 -13.86
N GLY A 314 12.81 24.90 -14.75
CA GLY A 314 12.55 26.31 -14.40
C GLY A 314 11.41 26.46 -13.40
N ASP A 315 10.22 26.01 -13.77
CA ASP A 315 9.03 26.08 -12.91
C ASP A 315 9.22 25.38 -11.56
N MET A 316 9.93 24.24 -11.55
CA MET A 316 10.20 23.48 -10.31
C MET A 316 11.20 24.24 -9.41
N LEU A 317 12.16 24.92 -10.00
CA LEU A 317 13.14 25.73 -9.27
C LEU A 317 12.49 27.00 -8.72
N ASP A 318 11.62 27.63 -9.49
CA ASP A 318 10.87 28.81 -9.05
C ASP A 318 9.94 28.45 -7.89
N MET A 319 9.22 27.32 -7.97
CA MET A 319 8.43 26.81 -6.85
C MET A 319 9.27 26.49 -5.62
N LEU A 320 10.46 25.90 -5.82
CA LEU A 320 11.39 25.61 -4.72
C LEU A 320 11.91 26.90 -4.09
N TYR A 321 12.18 27.92 -4.88
CA TYR A 321 12.65 29.23 -4.40
C TYR A 321 11.54 29.98 -3.63
N GLU A 322 10.31 29.99 -4.14
CA GLU A 322 9.20 30.68 -3.51
C GLU A 322 8.63 29.99 -2.27
N LYS A 323 8.45 28.66 -2.32
CA LYS A 323 7.77 27.87 -1.29
C LYS A 323 8.71 27.08 -0.39
N GLY A 324 10.00 27.06 -0.73
CA GLY A 324 10.98 26.22 -0.04
C GLY A 324 10.84 24.72 -0.40
N PRO A 325 11.74 23.87 0.13
CA PRO A 325 11.70 22.42 -0.09
C PRO A 325 10.46 21.79 0.55
N LYS A 326 9.92 20.74 -0.07
CA LYS A 326 8.86 19.93 0.55
C LYS A 326 9.32 19.48 1.95
N PRO A 327 8.53 19.68 3.01
CA PRO A 327 8.89 19.20 4.33
C PRO A 327 9.03 17.68 4.31
N GLY A 328 10.07 17.16 4.97
CA GLY A 328 10.22 15.71 5.11
C GLY A 328 9.15 15.12 6.02
N ALA A 329 8.76 13.88 5.76
CA ALA A 329 7.83 13.12 6.58
C ALA A 329 8.44 12.82 7.95
N ILE A 330 7.64 12.96 9.02
CA ILE A 330 8.02 12.67 10.40
C ILE A 330 7.37 11.39 10.89
N THR A 331 8.02 10.70 11.82
CA THR A 331 7.57 9.42 12.36
C THR A 331 6.68 9.56 13.61
N GLY A 332 6.79 10.70 14.31
CA GLY A 332 6.20 10.90 15.62
C GLY A 332 7.04 10.32 16.76
N TRP A 333 8.21 9.77 16.47
CA TRP A 333 9.26 9.57 17.45
C TRP A 333 10.08 10.86 17.57
N GLU A 334 9.78 11.68 18.55
CA GLU A 334 10.34 13.03 18.67
C GLU A 334 11.89 13.04 18.68
N ASN A 335 12.50 12.02 19.29
CA ASN A 335 13.95 11.88 19.32
C ASN A 335 14.54 11.57 17.94
N LEU A 336 13.87 10.76 17.11
CA LEU A 336 14.31 10.45 15.75
C LEU A 336 14.00 11.61 14.80
N ASP A 337 12.84 12.23 14.92
CA ASP A 337 12.38 13.34 14.06
C ASP A 337 13.25 14.60 14.19
N LYS A 338 13.96 14.75 15.31
CA LYS A 338 15.00 15.79 15.50
C LYS A 338 16.27 15.52 14.68
N VAL A 339 16.53 14.25 14.34
CA VAL A 339 17.73 13.82 13.63
C VAL A 339 17.48 13.67 12.13
N VAL A 340 16.34 13.06 11.76
CA VAL A 340 16.05 12.73 10.36
C VAL A 340 14.56 12.82 10.05
N LYS A 341 14.25 13.27 8.84
CA LYS A 341 12.94 13.23 8.21
C LYS A 341 13.02 12.44 6.92
N PHE A 342 11.91 11.89 6.46
CA PHE A 342 11.87 10.95 5.36
C PHE A 342 11.20 11.56 4.12
N GLN A 343 11.56 11.03 2.96
CA GLN A 343 10.99 11.46 1.68
C GLN A 343 10.88 10.25 0.74
N THR A 344 9.87 10.23 -0.13
CA THR A 344 9.77 9.26 -1.22
C THR A 344 10.89 9.45 -2.24
N GLY A 345 11.09 8.48 -3.13
CA GLY A 345 12.16 8.53 -4.13
C GLY A 345 13.57 8.28 -3.57
N GLN A 346 13.69 7.80 -2.34
CA GLN A 346 14.97 7.62 -1.65
C GLN A 346 15.18 6.18 -1.17
N LEU A 347 16.45 5.79 -1.07
CA LEU A 347 16.88 4.48 -0.57
C LEU A 347 17.44 4.60 0.84
N ALA A 348 16.83 3.89 1.79
CA ALA A 348 17.31 3.70 3.14
C ALA A 348 17.92 2.30 3.31
N ILE A 349 19.10 2.22 3.90
CA ILE A 349 19.73 0.96 4.29
C ILE A 349 19.66 0.84 5.82
N VAL A 350 19.17 -0.31 6.29
CA VAL A 350 19.10 -0.63 7.72
C VAL A 350 19.97 -1.84 8.02
N THR A 351 20.89 -1.71 8.97
CA THR A 351 21.76 -2.80 9.41
C THR A 351 21.78 -2.93 10.94
N GLY A 352 22.44 -3.94 11.45
CA GLY A 352 22.58 -4.27 12.88
C GLY A 352 22.74 -5.77 13.05
N ARG A 353 23.15 -6.23 14.23
CA ARG A 353 23.36 -7.67 14.49
C ARG A 353 22.08 -8.48 14.38
N THR A 354 22.22 -9.77 14.23
CA THR A 354 21.09 -10.70 14.31
C THR A 354 20.45 -10.57 15.70
N ASN A 355 19.12 -10.51 15.73
CA ASN A 355 18.28 -10.32 16.93
C ASN A 355 18.33 -8.93 17.60
N ASP A 356 19.01 -7.94 17.04
CA ASP A 356 18.96 -6.56 17.54
C ASP A 356 17.66 -5.82 17.22
N GLY A 357 16.73 -6.46 16.47
CA GLY A 357 15.39 -5.93 16.23
C GLY A 357 15.25 -5.06 14.98
N LYS A 358 16.14 -5.22 13.98
CA LYS A 358 16.07 -4.46 12.69
C LYS A 358 14.68 -4.50 12.05
N SER A 359 14.18 -5.69 11.76
CA SER A 359 12.87 -5.90 11.11
C SER A 359 11.73 -5.34 11.97
N GLU A 360 11.77 -5.54 13.29
CA GLU A 360 10.79 -4.98 14.23
C GLU A 360 10.77 -3.45 14.22
N TRP A 361 11.94 -2.82 14.12
CA TRP A 361 12.06 -1.37 14.04
C TRP A 361 11.58 -0.84 12.69
N VAL A 362 11.92 -1.52 11.59
CA VAL A 362 11.47 -1.18 10.24
C VAL A 362 9.95 -1.28 10.12
N ASP A 363 9.34 -2.34 10.66
CA ASP A 363 7.89 -2.51 10.68
C ASP A 363 7.20 -1.33 11.39
N GLU A 364 7.73 -0.90 12.55
CA GLU A 364 7.14 0.24 13.26
C GLU A 364 7.39 1.56 12.53
N LEU A 365 8.59 1.78 12.00
CA LEU A 365 8.92 2.96 11.20
C LEU A 365 7.93 3.13 10.03
N THR A 366 7.70 2.05 9.28
CA THR A 366 6.82 2.09 8.10
C THR A 366 5.36 2.29 8.47
N LEU A 367 4.87 1.64 9.54
CA LEU A 367 3.52 1.86 10.05
C LEU A 367 3.31 3.32 10.49
N ARG A 368 4.28 3.91 11.18
CA ARG A 368 4.21 5.31 11.63
C ARG A 368 4.20 6.28 10.45
N LEU A 369 5.06 6.08 9.46
CA LEU A 369 5.06 6.89 8.24
C LEU A 369 3.74 6.71 7.46
N ALA A 370 3.23 5.48 7.35
CA ALA A 370 1.98 5.20 6.66
C ALA A 370 0.78 5.89 7.32
N LEU A 371 0.66 5.82 8.63
CA LEU A 371 -0.43 6.45 9.37
C LEU A 371 -0.38 7.99 9.27
N ARG A 372 0.81 8.58 9.39
CA ARG A 372 0.98 10.04 9.39
C ARG A 372 0.88 10.68 8.01
N GLN A 373 1.39 9.99 6.99
CA GLN A 373 1.47 10.51 5.63
C GLN A 373 0.41 9.93 4.69
N GLN A 374 -0.43 9.02 5.19
CA GLN A 374 -1.36 8.23 4.39
C GLN A 374 -0.64 7.43 3.29
N TRP A 375 0.60 6.99 3.57
CA TRP A 375 1.39 6.20 2.65
C TRP A 375 0.97 4.74 2.70
N LYS A 376 0.95 4.09 1.54
CA LYS A 376 0.73 2.65 1.43
C LYS A 376 2.06 1.90 1.38
N ILE A 377 2.08 0.70 1.93
CA ILE A 377 3.29 -0.10 2.15
C ILE A 377 3.27 -1.35 1.28
N GLY A 378 4.38 -1.64 0.63
CA GLY A 378 4.70 -2.93 0.05
C GLY A 378 5.79 -3.63 0.85
N TYR A 379 5.62 -4.90 1.17
CA TYR A 379 6.63 -5.72 1.84
C TYR A 379 7.08 -6.89 0.96
N TRP A 380 8.37 -7.14 0.96
CA TRP A 380 8.98 -8.40 0.57
C TRP A 380 9.83 -8.89 1.72
N THR A 381 9.35 -9.92 2.44
CA THR A 381 9.94 -10.42 3.69
C THR A 381 9.96 -11.94 3.70
N PRO A 382 10.81 -12.60 2.89
CA PRO A 382 10.80 -14.05 2.71
C PRO A 382 11.17 -14.85 3.98
N GLU A 383 11.81 -14.23 4.97
CA GLU A 383 12.12 -14.88 6.24
C GLU A 383 10.89 -15.10 7.13
N ASN A 384 9.87 -14.26 7.00
CA ASN A 384 8.69 -14.32 7.85
C ASN A 384 7.51 -14.94 7.09
N THR A 385 6.73 -15.78 7.78
CA THR A 385 5.43 -16.15 7.22
C THR A 385 4.51 -14.92 7.18
N LEU A 386 3.67 -14.81 6.16
CA LEU A 386 2.71 -13.71 6.06
C LEU A 386 1.82 -13.61 7.31
N LEU A 387 1.49 -14.76 7.91
CA LEU A 387 0.66 -14.80 9.12
C LEU A 387 1.38 -14.19 10.32
N ASP A 388 2.66 -14.55 10.54
CA ASP A 388 3.43 -14.01 11.66
C ASP A 388 3.72 -12.52 11.48
N HIS A 389 4.01 -12.10 10.25
CA HIS A 389 4.24 -10.69 9.96
C HIS A 389 2.96 -9.86 10.23
N ASN A 390 1.80 -10.30 9.72
CA ASN A 390 0.52 -9.64 9.99
C ASN A 390 0.20 -9.58 11.50
N ARG A 391 0.51 -10.66 12.25
CA ARG A 391 0.36 -10.66 13.70
C ARG A 391 1.18 -9.55 14.35
N LYS A 392 2.45 -9.40 13.98
CA LYS A 392 3.36 -8.36 14.50
C LYS A 392 2.84 -6.96 14.17
N LEU A 393 2.37 -6.73 12.94
CA LEU A 393 1.80 -5.44 12.54
C LEU A 393 0.55 -5.11 13.39
N ILE A 394 -0.32 -6.09 13.65
CA ILE A 394 -1.51 -5.89 14.50
C ILE A 394 -1.09 -5.58 15.95
N GLU A 395 -0.07 -6.27 16.49
CA GLU A 395 0.46 -5.97 17.83
C GLU A 395 0.94 -4.52 17.91
N LYS A 396 1.66 -4.05 16.89
CA LYS A 396 2.12 -2.66 16.82
C LYS A 396 0.96 -1.67 16.68
N LEU A 397 -0.02 -1.93 15.81
CA LEU A 397 -1.17 -1.04 15.63
C LEU A 397 -2.03 -0.91 16.89
N THR A 398 -2.18 -1.99 17.65
CA THR A 398 -3.05 -2.04 18.82
C THR A 398 -2.34 -1.70 20.13
N GLY A 399 -1.00 -1.77 20.17
CA GLY A 399 -0.20 -1.65 21.38
C GLY A 399 -0.37 -2.82 22.35
N ARG A 400 -0.86 -3.97 21.87
CA ARG A 400 -1.20 -5.14 22.70
C ARG A 400 -0.66 -6.41 22.08
N SER A 401 -0.31 -7.39 22.94
CA SER A 401 0.05 -8.72 22.48
C SER A 401 -1.13 -9.40 21.77
N PHE A 402 -0.89 -9.98 20.60
CA PHE A 402 -1.91 -10.73 19.86
C PHE A 402 -2.41 -11.93 20.67
N ILE A 403 -1.50 -12.59 21.36
CA ILE A 403 -1.79 -13.74 22.23
C ILE A 403 -1.77 -13.25 23.68
N ARG A 404 -2.85 -13.55 24.43
CA ARG A 404 -2.92 -13.27 25.85
C ARG A 404 -1.78 -14.00 26.59
N ARG A 405 -0.94 -13.26 27.31
CA ARG A 405 0.13 -13.81 28.15
C ARG A 405 -0.10 -13.41 29.60
N GLY A 406 -0.37 -14.38 30.46
CA GLY A 406 -0.60 -14.15 31.90
C GLY A 406 -1.77 -13.18 32.16
N SER A 407 -1.54 -12.14 32.94
CA SER A 407 -2.53 -11.12 33.33
C SER A 407 -2.74 -10.02 32.26
N THR A 408 -1.92 -9.97 31.21
CA THR A 408 -2.03 -8.94 30.19
C THR A 408 -3.23 -9.18 29.28
N GLN A 409 -4.05 -8.14 29.09
CA GLN A 409 -5.13 -8.20 28.11
C GLN A 409 -4.55 -8.20 26.70
N GLY A 410 -4.88 -9.22 25.90
CA GLY A 410 -4.50 -9.27 24.48
C GLY A 410 -5.30 -8.28 23.63
N VAL A 411 -5.03 -8.31 22.32
CA VAL A 411 -5.80 -7.55 21.31
C VAL A 411 -7.29 -7.82 21.47
N GLN A 412 -8.10 -6.77 21.55
CA GLN A 412 -9.55 -6.90 21.66
C GLN A 412 -10.19 -7.15 20.27
N PRO A 413 -11.38 -7.76 20.20
CA PRO A 413 -12.01 -8.11 18.92
C PRO A 413 -12.28 -6.93 17.98
N ASP A 414 -12.67 -5.79 18.53
CA ASP A 414 -12.86 -4.53 17.80
C ASP A 414 -11.53 -3.98 17.26
N GLN A 415 -10.51 -3.93 18.11
CA GLN A 415 -9.16 -3.52 17.72
C GLN A 415 -8.57 -4.42 16.63
N TYR A 416 -8.80 -5.73 16.73
CA TYR A 416 -8.41 -6.68 15.69
C TYR A 416 -9.10 -6.39 14.36
N ALA A 417 -10.43 -6.19 14.38
CA ALA A 417 -11.19 -5.94 13.17
C ALA A 417 -10.74 -4.64 12.48
N ILE A 418 -10.55 -3.56 13.23
CA ILE A 418 -10.07 -2.26 12.71
C ILE A 418 -8.66 -2.40 12.16
N SER A 419 -7.74 -3.04 12.88
CA SER A 419 -6.36 -3.22 12.43
C SER A 419 -6.27 -4.09 11.17
N LYS A 420 -7.05 -5.17 11.11
CA LYS A 420 -7.13 -6.03 9.92
C LYS A 420 -7.64 -5.26 8.70
N GLN A 421 -8.67 -4.42 8.88
CA GLN A 421 -9.20 -3.59 7.80
C GLN A 421 -8.15 -2.58 7.34
N TRP A 422 -7.50 -1.88 8.28
CA TRP A 422 -6.48 -0.90 7.94
C TRP A 422 -5.31 -1.54 7.19
N ILE A 423 -4.83 -2.70 7.64
CA ILE A 423 -3.78 -3.46 6.95
C ILE A 423 -4.23 -3.83 5.54
N GLY A 424 -5.46 -4.32 5.37
CA GLY A 424 -6.01 -4.68 4.06
C GLY A 424 -6.09 -3.51 3.08
N ASP A 425 -6.33 -2.29 3.59
CA ASP A 425 -6.43 -1.08 2.78
C ASP A 425 -5.05 -0.46 2.45
N ASN A 426 -4.02 -0.72 3.29
CA ASN A 426 -2.77 0.05 3.23
C ASN A 426 -1.49 -0.80 3.05
N VAL A 427 -1.57 -2.12 3.21
CA VAL A 427 -0.38 -2.99 3.18
C VAL A 427 -0.55 -4.09 2.13
N SER A 428 0.48 -4.32 1.35
CA SER A 428 0.54 -5.38 0.34
C SER A 428 1.86 -6.16 0.46
N TRP A 429 1.85 -7.45 0.12
CA TRP A 429 3.03 -8.29 0.17
C TRP A 429 3.39 -8.81 -1.21
N ILE A 430 4.69 -8.86 -1.47
CA ILE A 430 5.28 -9.63 -2.57
C ILE A 430 5.59 -11.00 -1.99
N ASP A 431 4.81 -12.01 -2.39
CA ASP A 431 4.97 -13.41 -2.00
C ASP A 431 5.40 -14.22 -3.21
N LEU A 432 6.70 -14.40 -3.35
CA LEU A 432 7.31 -15.13 -4.46
C LEU A 432 7.79 -16.51 -3.99
N PRO A 433 7.64 -17.54 -4.81
CA PRO A 433 8.29 -18.82 -4.57
C PRO A 433 9.81 -18.68 -4.43
N PHE A 434 10.45 -19.53 -3.64
CA PHE A 434 11.90 -19.47 -3.38
C PHE A 434 12.77 -19.58 -4.64
N ASP A 435 12.27 -20.18 -5.71
CA ASP A 435 12.94 -20.30 -7.01
C ASP A 435 12.76 -19.07 -7.93
N GLN A 436 12.14 -18.01 -7.46
CA GLN A 436 11.83 -16.77 -8.21
C GLN A 436 12.29 -15.50 -7.50
N LEU A 437 13.26 -15.58 -6.60
CA LEU A 437 13.73 -14.45 -5.80
C LEU A 437 14.78 -13.57 -6.51
N SER A 438 14.78 -13.56 -7.85
CA SER A 438 15.64 -12.66 -8.61
C SER A 438 15.23 -11.19 -8.42
N LEU A 439 16.21 -10.28 -8.51
CA LEU A 439 15.96 -8.84 -8.38
C LEU A 439 14.88 -8.34 -9.35
N ASP A 440 14.94 -8.81 -10.60
CA ASP A 440 13.99 -8.40 -11.65
C ASP A 440 12.58 -8.83 -11.34
N ASN A 441 12.38 -10.04 -10.83
CA ASN A 441 11.06 -10.50 -10.39
C ASN A 441 10.52 -9.66 -9.24
N ILE A 442 11.36 -9.39 -8.22
CA ILE A 442 10.98 -8.57 -7.07
C ILE A 442 10.59 -7.17 -7.50
N LEU A 443 11.44 -6.49 -8.30
CA LEU A 443 11.16 -5.13 -8.77
C LEU A 443 9.98 -5.06 -9.74
N SER A 444 9.76 -6.09 -10.57
CA SER A 444 8.57 -6.19 -11.42
C SER A 444 7.29 -6.25 -10.59
N ARG A 445 7.25 -7.07 -9.53
CA ARG A 445 6.11 -7.12 -8.61
C ARG A 445 5.95 -5.81 -7.83
N ALA A 446 7.05 -5.20 -7.40
CA ALA A 446 7.02 -3.89 -6.76
C ALA A 446 6.44 -2.81 -7.68
N ARG A 447 6.80 -2.78 -8.98
CA ARG A 447 6.17 -1.88 -9.97
C ARG A 447 4.65 -2.13 -10.07
N THR A 448 4.25 -3.39 -10.05
CA THR A 448 2.81 -3.75 -10.01
C THR A 448 2.13 -3.18 -8.77
N LEU A 449 2.75 -3.27 -7.59
CA LEU A 449 2.20 -2.68 -6.37
C LEU A 449 2.10 -1.15 -6.46
N VAL A 450 3.10 -0.48 -7.06
CA VAL A 450 3.04 0.98 -7.30
C VAL A 450 1.87 1.33 -8.22
N ARG A 451 1.75 0.63 -9.34
CA ARG A 451 0.72 0.91 -10.37
C ARG A 451 -0.67 0.59 -9.87
N LYS A 452 -0.86 -0.60 -9.30
CA LYS A 452 -2.17 -1.08 -8.88
C LYS A 452 -2.63 -0.47 -7.55
N TYR A 453 -1.78 -0.46 -6.54
CA TYR A 453 -2.15 -0.05 -5.17
C TYR A 453 -1.58 1.30 -4.74
N GLY A 454 -0.65 1.88 -5.51
CA GLY A 454 -0.08 3.18 -5.20
C GLY A 454 0.80 3.19 -3.96
N ILE A 455 1.65 2.16 -3.75
CA ILE A 455 2.54 2.15 -2.59
C ILE A 455 3.53 3.31 -2.62
N HIS A 456 3.86 3.83 -1.46
CA HIS A 456 4.85 4.89 -1.24
C HIS A 456 6.08 4.39 -0.49
N LEU A 457 5.94 3.26 0.20
CA LEU A 457 7.00 2.57 0.94
C LEU A 457 7.15 1.15 0.39
N LEU A 458 8.39 0.72 0.20
CA LEU A 458 8.73 -0.66 -0.13
C LEU A 458 9.81 -1.14 0.85
N VAL A 459 9.54 -2.24 1.53
CA VAL A 459 10.51 -2.90 2.42
C VAL A 459 11.02 -4.16 1.75
N LEU A 460 12.34 -4.29 1.68
CA LEU A 460 13.05 -5.48 1.23
C LEU A 460 13.86 -6.02 2.42
N ASP A 461 13.42 -7.09 3.05
CA ASP A 461 14.00 -7.65 4.28
C ASP A 461 14.10 -9.18 4.23
N PRO A 462 15.33 -9.74 4.09
CA PRO A 462 16.60 -9.06 3.95
C PRO A 462 17.21 -9.15 2.54
N PHE A 463 18.27 -8.36 2.29
CA PHE A 463 19.08 -8.35 1.06
C PHE A 463 19.60 -9.74 0.65
N ASN A 464 20.00 -10.55 1.64
CA ASN A 464 20.65 -11.86 1.42
C ASN A 464 19.77 -12.89 0.70
N PHE A 465 18.46 -12.68 0.62
CA PHE A 465 17.53 -13.57 -0.10
C PHE A 465 17.35 -13.18 -1.57
N ILE A 466 17.95 -12.07 -2.02
CA ILE A 466 17.94 -11.72 -3.44
C ILE A 466 18.90 -12.65 -4.16
N GLU A 467 18.37 -13.51 -5.03
CA GLU A 467 19.17 -14.50 -5.74
C GLU A 467 20.03 -13.88 -6.84
N LYS A 468 21.27 -14.35 -6.91
CA LYS A 468 22.19 -14.01 -7.98
C LYS A 468 21.84 -14.84 -9.23
N GLU A 469 21.55 -14.18 -10.32
CA GLU A 469 21.30 -14.86 -11.59
C GLU A 469 22.53 -15.64 -12.05
N ASN A 470 22.33 -16.91 -12.42
CA ASN A 470 23.39 -17.86 -12.78
C ASN A 470 24.26 -17.42 -13.97
N ASN A 471 23.86 -16.43 -14.74
CA ASN A 471 24.57 -15.91 -15.92
C ASN A 471 25.45 -14.68 -15.63
N ALA A 472 25.46 -14.15 -14.39
CA ALA A 472 26.25 -12.98 -14.08
C ALA A 472 27.73 -13.36 -13.83
N GLN A 473 28.60 -13.07 -14.78
CA GLN A 473 30.06 -13.14 -14.61
C GLN A 473 30.61 -12.05 -13.66
N LEU A 474 29.74 -11.46 -12.84
CA LEU A 474 30.09 -10.39 -11.92
C LEU A 474 30.71 -10.97 -10.63
N SER A 475 31.73 -10.28 -10.11
CA SER A 475 32.19 -10.53 -8.75
C SER A 475 31.06 -10.21 -7.77
N GLU A 476 31.12 -10.76 -6.55
CA GLU A 476 30.13 -10.54 -5.50
C GLU A 476 29.90 -9.04 -5.23
N ASN A 477 30.99 -8.27 -5.06
CA ASN A 477 30.92 -6.82 -4.86
C ASN A 477 30.30 -6.07 -6.06
N ALA A 478 30.56 -6.52 -7.28
CA ALA A 478 29.99 -5.88 -8.48
C ALA A 478 28.50 -6.19 -8.59
N TRP A 479 28.08 -7.39 -8.22
CA TRP A 479 26.68 -7.78 -8.18
C TRP A 479 25.92 -7.01 -7.10
N ASP A 480 26.43 -6.93 -5.87
CA ASP A 480 25.84 -6.14 -4.78
C ASP A 480 25.66 -4.68 -5.21
N SER A 481 26.72 -4.10 -5.80
CA SER A 481 26.69 -2.74 -6.35
C SER A 481 25.59 -2.56 -7.40
N HIS A 482 25.41 -3.55 -8.30
CA HIS A 482 24.37 -3.55 -9.32
C HIS A 482 22.98 -3.59 -8.66
N VAL A 483 22.73 -4.50 -7.73
CA VAL A 483 21.46 -4.64 -7.01
C VAL A 483 21.07 -3.34 -6.29
N ILE A 484 21.99 -2.76 -5.52
CA ILE A 484 21.75 -1.51 -4.80
C ILE A 484 21.46 -0.37 -5.78
N GLY A 485 22.18 -0.31 -6.91
CA GLY A 485 21.95 0.66 -7.98
C GLY A 485 20.55 0.53 -8.58
N ALA A 486 20.13 -0.69 -8.91
CA ALA A 486 18.81 -0.95 -9.48
C ALA A 486 17.67 -0.63 -8.50
N ILE A 487 17.82 -0.98 -7.21
CA ILE A 487 16.85 -0.64 -6.17
C ILE A 487 16.75 0.88 -6.01
N ARG A 488 17.87 1.61 -6.04
CA ARG A 488 17.86 3.07 -5.97
C ARG A 488 17.20 3.70 -7.19
N SER A 489 17.49 3.21 -8.37
CA SER A 489 16.82 3.66 -9.61
C SER A 489 15.31 3.43 -9.52
N PHE A 490 14.89 2.24 -9.06
CA PHE A 490 13.48 1.95 -8.82
C PHE A 490 12.83 2.97 -7.85
N ALA A 491 13.51 3.30 -6.73
CA ALA A 491 13.01 4.26 -5.75
C ALA A 491 12.74 5.62 -6.40
N ILE A 492 13.72 6.15 -7.14
CA ILE A 492 13.63 7.45 -7.83
C ILE A 492 12.54 7.41 -8.90
N GLU A 493 12.55 6.34 -9.70
CA GLU A 493 11.66 6.17 -10.85
C GLU A 493 10.19 6.10 -10.50
N ASN A 494 9.87 5.51 -9.39
CA ASN A 494 8.49 5.27 -8.99
C ASN A 494 8.05 6.18 -7.84
N ASP A 495 8.90 7.12 -7.41
CA ASP A 495 8.69 7.99 -6.25
C ASP A 495 8.30 7.18 -4.99
N VAL A 496 9.06 6.11 -4.72
CA VAL A 496 8.85 5.20 -3.60
C VAL A 496 10.04 5.26 -2.67
N MET A 497 9.82 5.42 -1.37
CA MET A 497 10.88 5.19 -0.39
C MET A 497 11.13 3.70 -0.26
N VAL A 498 12.35 3.25 -0.57
CA VAL A 498 12.74 1.85 -0.40
C VAL A 498 13.59 1.70 0.86
N ILE A 499 13.23 0.75 1.71
CA ILE A 499 14.00 0.35 2.89
C ILE A 499 14.56 -1.04 2.63
N LEU A 500 15.89 -1.13 2.56
CA LEU A 500 16.61 -2.38 2.38
C LEU A 500 17.30 -2.78 3.67
N VAL A 501 16.97 -3.95 4.20
CA VAL A 501 17.62 -4.51 5.39
C VAL A 501 18.78 -5.40 4.95
N ALA A 502 19.98 -5.12 5.47
CA ALA A 502 21.18 -5.87 5.15
C ALA A 502 21.91 -6.32 6.44
N HIS A 503 22.40 -7.55 6.41
CA HIS A 503 23.14 -8.11 7.54
C HIS A 503 24.61 -7.69 7.53
N PRO A 504 25.18 -7.33 8.69
CA PRO A 504 26.61 -7.09 8.79
C PRO A 504 27.39 -8.38 8.68
N ARG A 505 28.66 -8.29 8.28
CA ARG A 505 29.62 -9.37 8.46
C ARG A 505 29.82 -9.67 9.94
N LYS A 506 30.39 -10.83 10.28
CA LYS A 506 30.76 -11.12 11.65
C LYS A 506 31.75 -10.08 12.15
N VAL A 507 31.34 -9.33 13.17
CA VAL A 507 32.17 -8.30 13.80
C VAL A 507 32.70 -8.86 15.13
N GLU A 508 34.01 -8.86 15.28
CA GLU A 508 34.67 -9.32 16.50
C GLU A 508 34.39 -8.39 17.69
N MET A 509 34.41 -8.97 18.89
CA MET A 509 34.34 -8.20 20.14
C MET A 509 35.59 -7.36 20.29
N GLN A 510 35.49 -6.23 20.99
CA GLN A 510 36.66 -5.43 21.35
C GLN A 510 37.54 -6.22 22.32
N VAL A 511 38.82 -5.84 22.40
CA VAL A 511 39.82 -6.48 23.30
C VAL A 511 39.41 -6.40 24.77
N ASP A 512 38.59 -5.39 25.14
CA ASP A 512 38.02 -5.21 26.48
C ASP A 512 36.73 -6.02 26.73
N GLY A 513 36.34 -6.87 25.80
CA GLY A 513 35.10 -7.70 25.88
C GLY A 513 33.82 -6.93 25.60
N ARG A 514 33.88 -5.64 25.29
CA ARG A 514 32.70 -4.85 24.92
C ARG A 514 32.28 -5.08 23.48
N ARG A 515 30.99 -4.98 23.21
CA ARG A 515 30.48 -5.01 21.85
C ARG A 515 30.87 -3.73 21.10
N ARG A 516 31.60 -3.88 19.98
CA ARG A 516 31.89 -2.75 19.09
C ARG A 516 30.58 -2.34 18.40
N ARG A 517 30.30 -1.04 18.36
CA ARG A 517 29.17 -0.53 17.57
C ARG A 517 29.28 -0.98 16.11
N ILE A 518 28.18 -1.49 15.56
CA ILE A 518 28.02 -1.75 14.13
C ILE A 518 27.75 -0.44 13.40
N THR A 519 28.33 -0.30 12.22
CA THR A 519 28.11 0.82 11.30
C THR A 519 27.74 0.28 9.94
N ILE A 520 27.34 1.16 9.03
CA ILE A 520 27.04 0.81 7.63
C ILE A 520 28.23 0.14 6.92
N GLU A 521 29.47 0.46 7.33
CA GLU A 521 30.71 -0.10 6.78
C GLU A 521 30.93 -1.58 7.14
N ASP A 522 30.20 -2.07 8.12
CA ASP A 522 30.27 -3.46 8.57
C ASP A 522 29.35 -4.40 7.75
N ILE A 523 28.57 -3.89 6.81
CA ILE A 523 27.78 -4.74 5.93
C ILE A 523 28.74 -5.58 5.06
N SER A 524 28.39 -6.86 4.90
CA SER A 524 29.15 -7.76 4.02
C SER A 524 28.97 -7.34 2.57
N GLY A 525 30.03 -7.36 1.77
CA GLY A 525 29.98 -7.01 0.35
C GLY A 525 30.62 -5.66 0.05
N THR A 526 29.94 -4.85 -0.76
CA THR A 526 30.48 -3.60 -1.30
C THR A 526 30.28 -2.39 -0.37
N ALA A 527 31.19 -1.43 -0.41
CA ALA A 527 31.01 -0.10 0.20
C ALA A 527 29.82 0.69 -0.35
N ASP A 528 29.22 0.24 -1.45
CA ASP A 528 28.09 0.90 -2.11
C ASP A 528 26.80 0.89 -1.29
N PHE A 529 26.69 0.02 -0.28
CA PHE A 529 25.60 0.15 0.70
C PHE A 529 25.59 1.55 1.33
N GLY A 530 26.75 2.05 1.73
CA GLY A 530 26.88 3.41 2.23
C GLY A 530 26.87 4.46 1.11
N ASN A 531 27.56 4.22 0.01
CA ASN A 531 27.75 5.22 -1.07
C ASN A 531 26.47 5.56 -1.81
N LYS A 532 25.68 4.55 -2.20
CA LYS A 532 24.45 4.72 -3.00
C LYS A 532 23.22 5.03 -2.17
N ALA A 533 23.18 4.69 -0.88
CA ALA A 533 22.05 4.99 0.00
C ALA A 533 21.87 6.50 0.22
N ASP A 534 20.64 6.92 0.44
CA ASP A 534 20.28 8.28 0.86
C ASP A 534 20.23 8.37 2.39
N TYR A 535 19.79 7.28 3.04
CA TYR A 535 19.84 7.13 4.49
C TYR A 535 20.55 5.82 4.87
N CYS A 536 21.28 5.87 5.98
CA CYS A 536 21.87 4.67 6.58
C CYS A 536 21.55 4.65 8.08
N PHE A 537 20.96 3.54 8.53
CA PHE A 537 20.59 3.31 9.91
C PHE A 537 21.29 2.06 10.45
N CYS A 538 21.70 2.13 11.70
CA CYS A 538 22.15 0.96 12.45
C CYS A 538 21.30 0.79 13.71
N VAL A 539 20.67 -0.37 13.84
CA VAL A 539 19.91 -0.76 15.03
C VAL A 539 20.83 -1.62 15.91
N ASP A 540 21.06 -1.18 17.13
CA ASP A 540 21.92 -1.86 18.11
C ASP A 540 21.18 -1.99 19.44
N ARG A 541 21.05 -3.23 19.94
CA ARG A 541 20.34 -3.53 21.16
C ARG A 541 21.30 -3.78 22.32
N ASP A 542 21.14 -3.03 23.37
CA ASP A 542 21.80 -3.21 24.65
C ASP A 542 20.87 -3.98 25.60
N ASP A 543 21.12 -5.28 25.74
CA ASP A 543 20.29 -6.13 26.60
C ASP A 543 20.52 -5.87 28.10
N GLU A 544 21.68 -5.37 28.49
CA GLU A 544 22.00 -5.03 29.87
C GLU A 544 21.17 -3.83 30.34
N HIS A 545 21.17 -2.75 29.57
CA HIS A 545 20.44 -1.53 29.90
C HIS A 545 19.02 -1.49 29.33
N LYS A 546 18.61 -2.52 28.55
CA LYS A 546 17.31 -2.62 27.86
C LYS A 546 17.01 -1.43 26.94
N VAL A 547 18.05 -0.88 26.34
CA VAL A 547 17.98 0.24 25.40
C VAL A 547 18.26 -0.23 23.99
N VAL A 548 17.49 0.25 23.03
CA VAL A 548 17.79 0.11 21.60
C VAL A 548 18.26 1.46 21.09
N THR A 549 19.46 1.48 20.53
CA THR A 549 20.05 2.65 19.89
C THR A 549 19.85 2.56 18.38
N VAL A 550 19.17 3.53 17.80
CA VAL A 550 19.10 3.70 16.35
C VAL A 550 20.05 4.82 15.96
N SER A 551 21.15 4.44 15.32
CA SER A 551 22.13 5.40 14.82
C SER A 551 21.80 5.78 13.39
N VAL A 552 21.76 7.07 13.10
CA VAL A 552 21.65 7.65 11.78
C VAL A 552 23.06 7.93 11.28
N ASP A 553 23.62 7.01 10.50
CA ASP A 553 25.02 7.09 10.03
C ASP A 553 25.16 7.98 8.79
N LYS A 554 24.06 8.13 8.03
CA LYS A 554 24.03 8.97 6.82
C LYS A 554 22.64 9.58 6.60
N VAL A 555 22.63 10.85 6.22
CA VAL A 555 21.52 11.54 5.57
C VAL A 555 22.13 12.32 4.40
N ARG A 556 21.80 11.95 3.15
CA ARG A 556 22.37 12.58 1.95
C ARG A 556 21.91 14.03 1.79
N ASN A 557 20.61 14.26 1.99
CA ASN A 557 20.02 15.59 1.89
C ASN A 557 20.06 16.31 3.24
N LYS A 558 20.91 17.32 3.36
CA LYS A 558 21.05 18.12 4.59
C LYS A 558 19.77 18.81 5.08
N LEU A 559 18.78 18.98 4.20
CA LEU A 559 17.48 19.57 4.57
C LEU A 559 16.57 18.56 5.28
N LEU A 560 16.86 17.27 5.17
CA LEU A 560 16.10 16.20 5.79
C LEU A 560 16.71 15.71 7.10
N GLY A 561 17.92 16.13 7.46
CA GLY A 561 18.53 15.77 8.73
C GLY A 561 20.04 15.72 8.73
N THR A 562 20.57 15.17 9.82
CA THR A 562 22.01 15.03 10.07
C THR A 562 22.31 13.66 10.68
N ARG A 563 23.59 13.33 10.85
CA ARG A 563 24.01 12.17 11.64
C ARG A 563 23.62 12.37 13.11
N GLY A 564 23.20 11.30 13.76
CA GLY A 564 22.81 11.35 15.16
C GLY A 564 22.37 9.99 15.69
N GLN A 565 21.78 9.98 16.86
CA GLN A 565 21.27 8.79 17.51
C GLN A 565 19.91 9.07 18.13
N ALA A 566 19.05 8.06 18.10
CA ALA A 566 17.78 8.03 18.82
C ALA A 566 17.74 6.78 19.71
N PHE A 567 17.25 6.94 20.93
CA PHE A 567 17.21 5.88 21.93
C PHE A 567 15.78 5.45 22.20
N PHE A 568 15.59 4.15 22.39
CA PHE A 568 14.28 3.56 22.58
C PHE A 568 14.30 2.46 23.64
N VAL A 569 13.17 2.26 24.29
CA VAL A 569 12.86 1.06 25.05
C VAL A 569 11.94 0.18 24.22
N TYR A 570 12.31 -1.09 24.03
CA TYR A 570 11.49 -2.03 23.29
C TYR A 570 10.45 -2.70 24.20
N GLN A 571 9.19 -2.58 23.83
CA GLN A 571 8.08 -3.21 24.54
C GLN A 571 7.76 -4.61 23.97
N MET A 572 8.18 -5.64 24.66
CA MET A 572 7.97 -7.06 24.25
C MET A 572 6.53 -7.44 23.99
N ALA A 573 5.57 -6.84 24.69
CA ALA A 573 4.15 -7.19 24.59
C ALA A 573 3.50 -6.69 23.30
N SER A 574 3.91 -5.53 22.81
CA SER A 574 3.34 -4.86 21.63
C SER A 574 4.29 -4.81 20.44
N GLY A 575 5.56 -5.18 20.63
CA GLY A 575 6.60 -5.02 19.63
C GLY A 575 6.96 -3.57 19.31
N ARG A 576 6.60 -2.60 20.17
CA ARG A 576 6.80 -1.16 19.93
C ARG A 576 8.10 -0.64 20.52
N TYR A 577 8.57 0.45 19.92
CA TYR A 577 9.71 1.23 20.34
C TYR A 577 9.23 2.54 20.96
N VAL A 578 9.48 2.72 22.26
CA VAL A 578 9.11 3.93 22.99
C VAL A 578 10.35 4.81 23.12
N PRO A 579 10.33 6.08 22.65
CA PRO A 579 11.44 6.99 22.77
C PRO A 579 11.86 7.18 24.23
N CYS A 580 13.17 7.24 24.46
CA CYS A 580 13.75 7.56 25.76
C CYS A 580 15.00 8.44 25.59
N GLU A 581 15.44 9.00 26.70
CA GLU A 581 16.77 9.55 26.87
C GLU A 581 17.60 8.53 27.63
N ILE A 582 18.92 8.65 27.58
CA ILE A 582 19.83 7.83 28.38
C ILE A 582 20.60 8.71 29.36
N ASP A 583 20.87 8.20 30.57
CA ASP A 583 21.76 8.84 31.52
C ASP A 583 23.24 8.46 31.27
N ASP A 584 24.14 8.97 32.08
CA ASP A 584 25.60 8.72 32.01
C ASP A 584 25.95 7.22 32.18
N ASN A 585 25.08 6.47 32.83
CA ASN A 585 25.19 5.02 33.00
C ASN A 585 24.40 4.21 31.93
N ARG A 586 23.92 4.89 30.87
CA ARG A 586 23.13 4.31 29.76
C ARG A 586 21.76 3.77 30.16
N ASN A 587 21.25 4.07 31.35
CA ASN A 587 19.89 3.68 31.72
C ASN A 587 18.86 4.57 31.05
N PRO A 588 17.71 4.01 30.62
CA PRO A 588 16.66 4.78 29.98
C PRO A 588 15.94 5.71 30.98
N ARG A 589 15.73 6.96 30.56
CA ARG A 589 14.97 8.00 31.29
C ARG A 589 13.91 8.64 30.38
N ASN A 590 13.00 9.36 30.98
CA ASN A 590 11.96 10.14 30.28
C ASN A 590 11.14 9.30 29.28
N THR A 591 10.84 8.04 29.64
CA THR A 591 10.08 7.12 28.80
C THR A 591 8.58 7.31 29.05
N ASP A 592 7.85 7.84 28.09
CA ASP A 592 6.40 8.03 28.18
C ASP A 592 5.64 6.87 27.54
N PHE A 593 5.46 5.81 28.32
CA PHE A 593 4.71 4.63 27.90
C PHE A 593 3.21 4.91 27.65
N LEU A 594 2.63 5.93 28.27
CA LEU A 594 1.24 6.29 28.09
C LEU A 594 1.01 6.95 26.74
N LYS A 595 1.86 7.91 26.39
CA LYS A 595 1.83 8.60 25.08
C LYS A 595 1.94 7.64 23.90
N TYR A 596 2.75 6.59 24.03
CA TYR A 596 3.02 5.64 22.95
C TYR A 596 2.24 4.32 23.08
N GLY A 597 1.36 4.20 24.09
CA GLY A 597 0.72 2.93 24.49
C GLY A 597 -0.63 2.62 23.84
N GLY A 598 -1.37 3.61 23.37
CA GLY A 598 -2.74 3.46 22.85
C GLY A 598 -2.84 2.75 21.50
N MET A 599 -4.05 2.54 21.01
CA MET A 599 -4.30 2.08 19.65
C MET A 599 -4.05 3.24 18.67
N TRP A 600 -3.19 3.05 17.68
CA TRP A 600 -2.78 4.17 16.81
C TRP A 600 -3.88 4.65 15.84
N ILE A 601 -4.77 3.77 15.41
CA ILE A 601 -5.81 4.11 14.43
C ILE A 601 -6.92 4.98 15.05
N ASP A 602 -7.11 4.92 16.38
CA ASP A 602 -8.18 5.64 17.09
C ASP A 602 -7.77 7.02 17.62
N ILE A 603 -6.51 7.42 17.45
CA ILE A 603 -5.98 8.66 18.02
C ILE A 603 -5.40 9.56 16.90
N PRO A 604 -6.27 10.28 16.15
CA PRO A 604 -5.82 11.18 15.08
C PRO A 604 -4.81 12.24 15.55
N GLU A 605 -4.86 12.61 16.83
CA GLU A 605 -4.01 13.67 17.42
C GLU A 605 -2.57 13.22 17.70
N LEU A 606 -2.30 11.93 17.72
CA LEU A 606 -0.92 11.41 17.86
C LEU A 606 -0.19 11.30 16.51
N PHE A 607 -0.89 11.61 15.43
CA PHE A 607 -0.39 11.46 14.07
C PHE A 607 -0.50 12.73 13.25
#